data_ba70b7c7b5d3def71eec8ad9ae773473
#
_entry.id   ba70b7c7b5d3def71eec8ad9ae773473
#
_cell.length_a   1.000
_cell.length_b   1.000
_cell.length_c   1.000
_cell.angle_alpha   90.00
_cell.angle_beta   90.00
_cell.angle_gamma   90.00
#
_symmetry.space_group_name_H-M   'P 1'
#
loop_
_entity.id
_entity.type
_entity.pdbx_description
1 polymer ?
#
loop_
_entity_poly.entity_id
_entity_poly.type
_entity_poly.pdbx_seq_one_letter_code
_entity_poly.pdbx_strand_id
1 'polypeptide(L)'
;MEKLLALPIAGDSYLLHSQGIKILVDGGHSSLSLSAALGSPDVAVRDLDIVVCTHADIDHAGGLVDLLDRRHITVGEFWLPGAWGDVLPELLSQPRLVMDALVQEMENRSPDTEGAPDQDEDGFEAGLHARIAAERRSMLQ
;
A
#
# COMPACT_ATOMS: atom_id res chain seq x y z
N MET A 1 -3.93 26.86 1.22
CA MET A 1 -2.51 26.80 1.61
C MET A 1 -1.95 25.50 1.04
N GLU A 2 -0.82 25.56 0.38
CA GLU A 2 -0.17 24.36 -0.17
C GLU A 2 0.88 23.86 0.83
N LYS A 3 0.92 22.57 1.07
CA LYS A 3 1.82 21.95 2.04
C LYS A 3 2.21 20.54 1.58
N LEU A 4 3.49 20.26 1.57
CA LEU A 4 4.05 18.93 1.41
C LEU A 4 4.73 18.53 2.71
N LEU A 5 4.37 17.38 3.25
CA LEU A 5 4.92 16.81 4.47
C LEU A 5 5.52 15.45 4.16
N ALA A 6 6.79 15.25 4.49
CA ALA A 6 7.32 13.91 4.68
C ALA A 6 6.84 13.42 6.06
N LEU A 7 6.17 12.28 6.12
CA LEU A 7 5.69 11.74 7.38
C LEU A 7 6.85 11.12 8.17
N PRO A 8 6.90 11.31 9.52
CA PRO A 8 8.00 10.83 10.35
C PRO A 8 7.85 9.32 10.67
N ILE A 9 7.90 8.48 9.65
CA ILE A 9 7.79 7.03 9.75
C ILE A 9 8.94 6.36 9.01
N ALA A 10 9.17 5.07 9.26
CA ALA A 10 10.14 4.30 8.50
C ALA A 10 9.60 4.01 7.10
N GLY A 11 10.46 4.14 6.08
CA GLY A 11 10.08 4.06 4.67
C GLY A 11 9.59 5.39 4.11
N ASP A 12 9.11 5.38 2.89
CA ASP A 12 8.65 6.58 2.19
C ASP A 12 7.16 6.81 2.39
N SER A 13 6.82 8.03 2.80
CA SER A 13 5.43 8.47 2.89
C SER A 13 5.34 9.99 2.89
N TYR A 14 4.55 10.54 1.97
CA TYR A 14 4.41 11.98 1.77
C TYR A 14 2.93 12.36 1.73
N LEU A 15 2.57 13.40 2.48
CA LEU A 15 1.24 13.98 2.45
C LEU A 15 1.29 15.34 1.74
N LEU A 16 0.63 15.43 0.62
CA LEU A 16 0.41 16.68 -0.11
C LEU A 16 -0.98 17.23 0.20
N HIS A 17 -1.03 18.49 0.58
CA HIS A 17 -2.27 19.24 0.72
C HIS A 17 -2.20 20.45 -0.21
N SER A 18 -3.03 20.47 -1.24
CA SER A 18 -3.10 21.53 -2.24
C SER A 18 -4.54 21.79 -2.65
N GLN A 19 -4.96 23.06 -2.62
CA GLN A 19 -6.29 23.52 -3.06
C GLN A 19 -7.48 22.76 -2.42
N GLY A 20 -7.30 22.28 -1.20
CA GLY A 20 -8.31 21.48 -0.49
C GLY A 20 -8.26 19.99 -0.76
N ILE A 21 -7.41 19.54 -1.69
CA ILE A 21 -7.17 18.14 -2.01
C ILE A 21 -6.03 17.60 -1.14
N LYS A 22 -6.22 16.42 -0.57
CA LYS A 22 -5.23 15.70 0.24
C LYS A 22 -4.83 14.43 -0.47
N ILE A 23 -3.55 14.32 -0.79
CA ILE A 23 -2.96 13.18 -1.48
C ILE A 23 -1.92 12.56 -0.56
N LEU A 24 -2.07 11.27 -0.26
CA LEU A 24 -1.03 10.47 0.38
C LEU A 24 -0.28 9.71 -0.70
N VAL A 25 1.05 9.84 -0.71
CA VAL A 25 1.92 9.08 -1.60
C VAL A 25 2.75 8.15 -0.74
N ASP A 26 2.58 6.87 -0.95
CA ASP A 26 3.17 5.77 -0.20
C ASP A 26 2.81 5.74 1.29
N GLY A 27 3.05 4.63 1.95
CA GLY A 27 2.60 4.41 3.32
C GLY A 27 3.69 4.02 4.31
N GLY A 28 4.95 3.92 3.85
CA GLY A 28 6.03 3.42 4.67
C GLY A 28 5.88 1.94 5.01
N HIS A 29 6.69 1.46 5.94
CA HIS A 29 6.75 0.03 6.31
C HIS A 29 5.53 -0.48 7.07
N SER A 30 4.80 0.36 7.80
CA SER A 30 3.87 -0.11 8.82
C SER A 30 2.60 0.71 8.87
N SER A 31 1.46 0.02 8.77
CA SER A 31 0.14 0.61 8.90
C SER A 31 -0.12 1.22 10.28
N LEU A 32 0.49 0.67 11.35
CA LEU A 32 0.40 1.24 12.68
C LEU A 32 1.11 2.59 12.75
N SER A 33 2.32 2.68 12.20
CA SER A 33 3.10 3.92 12.15
C SER A 33 2.42 4.96 11.28
N LEU A 34 1.92 4.57 10.10
CA LEU A 34 1.17 5.46 9.22
C LEU A 34 -0.08 6.00 9.90
N SER A 35 -0.88 5.14 10.52
CA SER A 35 -2.11 5.57 11.23
C SER A 35 -1.81 6.53 12.37
N ALA A 36 -0.73 6.29 13.12
CA ALA A 36 -0.28 7.17 14.19
C ALA A 36 0.17 8.54 13.64
N ALA A 37 0.91 8.56 12.54
CA ALA A 37 1.37 9.79 11.90
C ALA A 37 0.21 10.62 11.35
N LEU A 38 -0.73 10.00 10.62
CA LEU A 38 -1.93 10.68 10.08
C LEU A 38 -2.86 11.20 11.19
N GLY A 39 -2.96 10.47 12.31
CA GLY A 39 -3.75 10.87 13.48
C GLY A 39 -3.07 11.85 14.43
N SER A 40 -1.80 12.18 14.21
CA SER A 40 -1.06 13.10 15.07
C SER A 40 -1.67 14.51 15.07
N PRO A 41 -1.55 15.29 16.16
CA PRO A 41 -2.12 16.64 16.24
C PRO A 41 -1.64 17.58 15.13
N ASP A 42 -0.43 17.39 14.64
CA ASP A 42 0.18 18.24 13.61
C ASP A 42 -0.33 17.93 12.20
N VAL A 43 -0.84 16.71 11.98
CA VAL A 43 -1.34 16.23 10.68
C VAL A 43 -2.86 16.14 10.69
N ALA A 44 -3.45 15.43 11.66
CA ALA A 44 -4.88 15.33 11.94
C ALA A 44 -5.77 15.02 10.71
N VAL A 45 -5.33 14.11 9.84
CA VAL A 45 -6.03 13.72 8.62
C VAL A 45 -6.97 12.56 8.91
N ARG A 46 -8.23 12.70 8.48
CA ARG A 46 -9.26 11.65 8.58
C ARG A 46 -9.89 11.30 7.24
N ASP A 47 -9.62 12.10 6.23
CA ASP A 47 -10.06 11.93 4.86
C ASP A 47 -8.90 12.20 3.91
N LEU A 48 -8.74 11.35 2.94
CA LEU A 48 -7.77 11.46 1.86
C LEU A 48 -8.55 11.41 0.54
N ASP A 49 -8.30 12.36 -0.34
CA ASP A 49 -8.94 12.35 -1.66
C ASP A 49 -8.29 11.27 -2.53
N ILE A 50 -6.97 11.18 -2.50
CA ILE A 50 -6.20 10.23 -3.30
C ILE A 50 -5.13 9.58 -2.42
N VAL A 51 -4.97 8.26 -2.56
CA VAL A 51 -3.81 7.51 -2.07
C VAL A 51 -3.09 6.94 -3.27
N VAL A 52 -1.80 7.23 -3.38
CA VAL A 52 -0.93 6.73 -4.45
C VAL A 52 0.02 5.70 -3.85
N CYS A 53 0.06 4.50 -4.39
CA CYS A 53 1.12 3.54 -4.17
C CYS A 53 2.04 3.58 -5.40
N THR A 54 3.30 3.99 -5.22
CA THR A 54 4.22 4.15 -6.34
C THR A 54 4.76 2.82 -6.83
N HIS A 55 5.04 1.90 -5.91
CA HIS A 55 5.49 0.53 -6.19
C HIS A 55 5.21 -0.40 -5.00
N ALA A 56 5.50 -1.69 -5.18
CA ALA A 56 5.11 -2.75 -4.27
C ALA A 56 6.08 -3.03 -3.13
N ASP A 57 7.16 -2.27 -2.98
CA ASP A 57 8.15 -2.50 -1.94
C ASP A 57 7.57 -2.18 -0.55
N ILE A 58 8.01 -2.94 0.45
CA ILE A 58 7.41 -2.89 1.80
C ILE A 58 7.55 -1.51 2.44
N ASP A 59 8.59 -0.78 2.14
CA ASP A 59 8.85 0.57 2.65
C ASP A 59 8.00 1.65 1.97
N HIS A 60 7.23 1.31 0.97
CA HIS A 60 6.25 2.15 0.29
C HIS A 60 4.82 1.68 0.51
N ALA A 61 4.54 0.39 0.26
CA ALA A 61 3.20 -0.17 0.29
C ALA A 61 2.77 -0.71 1.66
N GLY A 62 3.72 -1.09 2.53
CA GLY A 62 3.44 -1.80 3.78
C GLY A 62 2.45 -1.09 4.71
N GLY A 63 2.53 0.24 4.78
CA GLY A 63 1.60 1.04 5.59
C GLY A 63 0.20 1.18 4.98
N LEU A 64 0.04 0.99 3.67
CA LEU A 64 -1.24 1.16 2.98
C LEU A 64 -2.19 -0.03 3.17
N VAL A 65 -1.68 -1.20 3.53
CA VAL A 65 -2.42 -2.46 3.66
C VAL A 65 -3.67 -2.30 4.53
N ASP A 66 -3.52 -1.75 5.73
CA ASP A 66 -4.63 -1.56 6.65
C ASP A 66 -5.46 -0.30 6.36
N LEU A 67 -5.00 0.60 5.52
CA LEU A 67 -5.73 1.82 5.18
C LEU A 67 -7.04 1.50 4.46
N LEU A 68 -7.04 0.43 3.66
CA LEU A 68 -8.22 -0.08 2.95
C LEU A 68 -9.26 -0.70 3.88
N ASP A 69 -8.84 -1.28 5.01
CA ASP A 69 -9.72 -1.99 5.95
C ASP A 69 -10.14 -1.12 7.17
N ARG A 70 -9.40 -0.04 7.47
CA ARG A 70 -9.66 0.81 8.64
C ARG A 70 -10.69 1.89 8.36
N ARG A 71 -11.86 1.75 8.95
CA ARG A 71 -12.97 2.72 8.91
C ARG A 71 -12.67 4.09 9.54
N HIS A 72 -11.41 4.37 9.91
CA HIS A 72 -11.03 5.61 10.59
C HIS A 72 -10.54 6.69 9.63
N ILE A 73 -10.15 6.31 8.42
CA ILE A 73 -9.72 7.21 7.36
C ILE A 73 -10.56 6.89 6.12
N THR A 74 -11.22 7.89 5.59
CA THR A 74 -11.96 7.77 4.33
C THR A 74 -11.00 8.05 3.18
N VAL A 75 -10.99 7.19 2.17
CA VAL A 75 -10.18 7.36 0.95
C VAL A 75 -11.12 7.48 -0.24
N GLY A 76 -10.93 8.51 -1.05
CA GLY A 76 -11.69 8.74 -2.28
C GLY A 76 -11.25 7.83 -3.40
N GLU A 77 -9.97 7.89 -3.74
CA GLU A 77 -9.39 7.11 -4.84
C GLU A 77 -8.07 6.45 -4.42
N PHE A 78 -7.82 5.24 -4.94
CA PHE A 78 -6.52 4.57 -4.88
C PHE A 78 -5.90 4.51 -6.27
N TRP A 79 -4.67 5.01 -6.38
CA TRP A 79 -3.86 4.92 -7.57
C TRP A 79 -2.76 3.87 -7.32
N LEU A 80 -2.84 2.77 -8.02
CA LEU A 80 -1.94 1.63 -7.90
C LEU A 80 -1.02 1.54 -9.12
N PRO A 81 0.15 0.91 -9.01
CA PRO A 81 0.98 0.61 -10.16
C PRO A 81 0.18 -0.09 -11.26
N GLY A 82 0.42 0.29 -12.52
CA GLY A 82 -0.34 -0.27 -13.67
C GLY A 82 -0.21 -1.78 -13.80
N ALA A 83 0.92 -2.30 -13.35
CA ALA A 83 1.19 -3.72 -13.23
C ALA A 83 0.18 -4.51 -12.35
N TRP A 84 -0.49 -3.85 -11.42
CA TRP A 84 -1.52 -4.48 -10.55
C TRP A 84 -2.89 -4.57 -11.21
N GLY A 85 -3.05 -4.11 -12.46
CA GLY A 85 -4.33 -4.14 -13.18
C GLY A 85 -4.96 -5.53 -13.25
N ASP A 86 -4.14 -6.55 -13.36
CA ASP A 86 -4.60 -7.94 -13.46
C ASP A 86 -5.13 -8.51 -12.13
N VAL A 87 -4.69 -7.97 -10.98
CA VAL A 87 -5.18 -8.38 -9.65
C VAL A 87 -6.32 -7.50 -9.13
N LEU A 88 -6.62 -6.40 -9.81
CA LEU A 88 -7.65 -5.45 -9.40
C LEU A 88 -9.05 -6.07 -9.25
N PRO A 89 -9.52 -6.97 -10.14
CA PRO A 89 -10.82 -7.66 -9.96
C PRO A 89 -10.88 -8.47 -8.67
N GLU A 90 -9.79 -9.16 -8.32
CA GLU A 90 -9.65 -9.91 -7.08
C GLU A 90 -9.62 -8.99 -5.86
N LEU A 91 -8.86 -7.90 -5.93
CA LEU A 91 -8.78 -6.89 -4.86
C LEU A 91 -10.17 -6.32 -4.55
N LEU A 92 -10.97 -6.01 -5.56
CA LEU A 92 -12.32 -5.48 -5.38
C LEU A 92 -13.31 -6.52 -4.85
N SER A 93 -13.16 -7.80 -5.24
CA SER A 93 -14.08 -8.87 -4.84
C SER A 93 -13.70 -9.54 -3.52
N GLN A 94 -12.41 -9.66 -3.22
CA GLN A 94 -11.85 -10.34 -2.06
C GLN A 94 -10.64 -9.58 -1.48
N PRO A 95 -10.83 -8.34 -0.98
CA PRO A 95 -9.72 -7.46 -0.60
C PRO A 95 -8.80 -8.08 0.45
N ARG A 96 -9.34 -8.79 1.45
CA ARG A 96 -8.52 -9.43 2.49
C ARG A 96 -7.59 -10.49 1.92
N LEU A 97 -8.10 -11.36 1.06
CA LEU A 97 -7.29 -12.41 0.45
C LEU A 97 -6.11 -11.84 -0.35
N VAL A 98 -6.37 -10.79 -1.14
CA VAL A 98 -5.31 -10.14 -1.93
C VAL A 98 -4.31 -9.42 -1.02
N MET A 99 -4.80 -8.75 0.02
CA MET A 99 -3.93 -8.03 0.96
C MET A 99 -3.07 -9.00 1.78
N ASP A 100 -3.62 -10.12 2.26
CA ASP A 100 -2.87 -11.14 2.98
C ASP A 100 -1.79 -11.76 2.08
N ALA A 101 -2.13 -12.07 0.81
CA ALA A 101 -1.19 -12.57 -0.17
C ALA A 101 -0.08 -11.56 -0.50
N LEU A 102 -0.44 -10.27 -0.60
CA LEU A 102 0.49 -9.17 -0.82
C LEU A 102 1.49 -9.06 0.33
N VAL A 103 1.02 -9.02 1.58
CA VAL A 103 1.89 -8.94 2.77
C VAL A 103 2.85 -10.12 2.82
N GLN A 104 2.36 -11.34 2.59
CA GLN A 104 3.20 -12.52 2.59
C GLN A 104 4.27 -12.49 1.48
N GLU A 105 3.94 -11.98 0.30
CA GLU A 105 4.91 -11.83 -0.77
C GLU A 105 5.97 -10.79 -0.43
N MET A 106 5.56 -9.67 0.17
CA MET A 106 6.47 -8.62 0.63
C MET A 106 7.40 -9.10 1.75
N GLU A 107 6.88 -9.87 2.73
CA GLU A 107 7.68 -10.44 3.82
C GLU A 107 8.70 -11.47 3.36
N ASN A 108 8.43 -12.18 2.27
CA ASN A 108 9.36 -13.18 1.71
C ASN A 108 10.49 -12.58 0.87
N ARG A 109 10.37 -11.31 0.47
CA ARG A 109 11.46 -10.57 -0.13
C ARG A 109 12.42 -10.16 0.97
N SER A 110 13.52 -10.88 1.11
CA SER A 110 14.58 -10.54 2.07
C SER A 110 15.13 -9.16 1.79
N PRO A 111 15.40 -8.34 2.83
CA PRO A 111 15.93 -6.99 2.71
C PRO A 111 17.37 -6.94 2.18
N ASP A 112 18.00 -8.08 1.86
CA ASP A 112 19.42 -8.18 1.47
C ASP A 112 19.68 -7.98 -0.03
N THR A 113 18.67 -7.57 -0.82
CA THR A 113 18.87 -7.31 -2.27
C THR A 113 18.88 -5.80 -2.58
N GLU A 114 19.52 -5.01 -1.76
CA GLU A 114 19.90 -3.65 -2.16
C GLU A 114 20.94 -3.73 -3.28
N GLY A 115 20.49 -3.58 -4.53
CA GLY A 115 21.41 -3.41 -5.66
C GLY A 115 21.13 -4.21 -6.93
N ALA A 116 20.04 -4.94 -7.05
CA ALA A 116 19.66 -5.57 -8.31
C ALA A 116 18.80 -4.62 -9.16
N PRO A 117 19.11 -4.42 -10.46
CA PRO A 117 18.34 -3.53 -11.30
C PRO A 117 16.99 -4.13 -11.66
N ASP A 118 15.94 -3.34 -11.59
CA ASP A 118 14.63 -3.31 -12.33
C ASP A 118 14.01 -4.63 -12.89
N GLN A 119 14.49 -5.81 -12.53
CA GLN A 119 13.92 -7.09 -12.98
C GLN A 119 12.92 -7.72 -12.01
N ASP A 120 12.62 -7.06 -10.89
CA ASP A 120 11.87 -7.66 -9.79
C ASP A 120 10.35 -7.44 -9.84
N GLU A 121 9.84 -6.50 -10.64
CA GLU A 121 8.38 -6.29 -10.76
C GLU A 121 7.67 -7.51 -11.35
N ASP A 122 8.19 -8.07 -12.43
CA ASP A 122 7.62 -9.28 -13.07
C ASP A 122 7.63 -10.49 -12.11
N GLY A 123 8.66 -10.61 -11.28
CA GLY A 123 8.79 -11.68 -10.27
C GLY A 123 7.79 -11.51 -9.12
N PHE A 124 7.57 -10.26 -8.68
CA PHE A 124 6.59 -9.96 -7.64
C PHE A 124 5.18 -10.28 -8.08
N GLU A 125 4.79 -9.85 -9.28
CA GLU A 125 3.47 -10.12 -9.83
C GLU A 125 3.21 -11.62 -9.99
N ALA A 126 4.16 -12.35 -10.56
CA ALA A 126 4.05 -13.79 -10.72
C ALA A 126 3.89 -14.49 -9.36
N GLY A 127 4.62 -14.07 -8.34
CA GLY A 127 4.51 -14.56 -6.96
C GLY A 127 3.14 -14.27 -6.36
N LEU A 128 2.66 -13.04 -6.47
CA LEU A 128 1.35 -12.62 -5.97
C LEU A 128 0.21 -13.40 -6.63
N HIS A 129 0.22 -13.53 -7.95
CA HIS A 129 -0.78 -14.32 -8.69
C HIS A 129 -0.77 -15.79 -8.27
N ALA A 130 0.41 -16.39 -8.11
CA ALA A 130 0.54 -17.78 -7.68
C ALA A 130 -0.03 -18.00 -6.27
N ARG A 131 0.16 -17.06 -5.34
CA ARG A 131 -0.38 -17.13 -3.96
C ARG A 131 -1.89 -16.96 -3.94
N ILE A 132 -2.43 -15.96 -4.62
CA ILE A 132 -3.88 -15.77 -4.73
C ILE A 132 -4.55 -17.06 -5.27
N ALA A 133 -3.96 -17.67 -6.28
CA ALA A 133 -4.45 -18.91 -6.85
C ALA A 133 -4.34 -20.11 -5.89
N ALA A 134 -3.30 -20.15 -5.04
CA ALA A 134 -3.11 -21.18 -4.04
C ALA A 134 -4.14 -21.07 -2.89
N GLU A 135 -4.36 -19.87 -2.39
CA GLU A 135 -5.33 -19.59 -1.33
C GLU A 135 -6.77 -19.88 -1.77
N ARG A 136 -7.13 -19.50 -3.01
CA ARG A 136 -8.42 -19.88 -3.59
C ARG A 136 -8.65 -21.39 -3.60
N ARG A 137 -7.61 -22.18 -3.93
CA ARG A 137 -7.72 -23.65 -3.90
C ARG A 137 -7.92 -24.20 -2.49
N SER A 138 -7.29 -23.57 -1.50
CA SER A 138 -7.42 -23.95 -0.10
C SER A 138 -8.83 -23.68 0.47
N MET A 139 -9.48 -22.60 0.03
CA MET A 139 -10.84 -22.24 0.50
C MET A 139 -11.95 -23.09 -0.10
N LEU A 140 -11.67 -23.86 -1.16
CA LEU A 140 -12.64 -24.71 -1.85
C LEU A 140 -12.59 -26.18 -1.39
N GLN A 141 -11.74 -26.50 -0.41
CA GLN A 141 -11.64 -27.82 0.23
C GLN A 141 -12.27 -27.81 1.62
#